data_17c3301fe353083762633ad8242472d8
#
_entry.id   17c3301fe353083762633ad8242472d8
#
_cell.length_a   1.000
_cell.length_b   1.000
_cell.length_c   1.000
_cell.angle_alpha   90.00
_cell.angle_beta   90.00
_cell.angle_gamma   90.00
#
_symmetry.space_group_name_H-M   'P 1'
#
loop_
_entity.id
_entity.type
_entity.pdbx_description
1 polymer ?
#
loop_
_entity_poly.entity_id
_entity_poly.type
_entity_poly.pdbx_seq_one_letter_code
_entity_poly.pdbx_strand_id
1 'polypeptide(L)'
;MKSSAIRRSRGFTVFETVIAIGVLAVLLTGFMVVFTPAAEGIRKSINVQQADRMASTLEQELVTLRSEPFTTGFNKAFTWIENKNKDKDALLVYQYRGSMTTLRNDKTPTPVPSVTGLLPGKDYVIVPMVRLRSDATNLKADLEAVEGGVYLVKCTQLVFNSSQLVAGTAGKIVDPISATMSTTPDDYPEAVIAFAAEFHLLPAKTSDYIAGTGFTAKFNTVKNPIFVRNLAVRR
;
A
#
# COMPACT_ATOMS: atom_id res chain seq x y z
N MET A 1 41.20 -11.37 68.79
CA MET A 1 41.27 -10.22 67.88
C MET A 1 41.23 -10.74 66.40
N LYS A 2 40.09 -10.53 65.69
CA LYS A 2 40.00 -10.90 64.26
C LYS A 2 40.43 -9.69 63.41
N SER A 3 41.55 -9.79 62.73
CA SER A 3 42.01 -8.77 61.75
C SER A 3 41.11 -8.82 60.51
N SER A 4 40.35 -7.77 60.27
CA SER A 4 39.57 -7.57 59.06
C SER A 4 40.48 -7.08 57.96
N ALA A 5 40.78 -7.92 56.97
CA ALA A 5 41.54 -7.52 55.79
C ALA A 5 40.67 -6.64 54.90
N ILE A 6 41.01 -5.35 54.85
CA ILE A 6 40.42 -4.38 53.92
C ILE A 6 40.82 -4.75 52.48
N ARG A 7 39.87 -5.32 51.72
CA ARG A 7 40.05 -5.51 50.28
C ARG A 7 40.12 -4.13 49.59
N ARG A 8 41.29 -3.74 49.18
CA ARG A 8 41.47 -2.56 48.27
C ARG A 8 40.79 -2.85 46.96
N SER A 9 39.69 -2.18 46.67
CA SER A 9 39.11 -2.15 45.31
C SER A 9 40.11 -1.42 44.39
N ARG A 10 40.58 -2.15 43.37
CA ARG A 10 41.40 -1.53 42.32
C ARG A 10 40.46 -0.70 41.47
N GLY A 11 40.65 0.62 41.44
CA GLY A 11 39.95 1.50 40.52
C GLY A 11 40.42 1.28 39.09
N PHE A 12 39.53 1.49 38.11
CA PHE A 12 39.86 1.44 36.68
C PHE A 12 40.90 2.50 36.34
N THR A 13 41.88 2.13 35.53
CA THR A 13 42.86 3.08 35.00
C THR A 13 42.25 3.86 33.81
N VAL A 14 42.71 5.09 33.60
CA VAL A 14 42.31 5.91 32.45
C VAL A 14 42.55 5.15 31.12
N PHE A 15 43.62 4.39 31.06
CA PHE A 15 44.01 3.60 29.88
C PHE A 15 43.01 2.47 29.60
N GLU A 16 42.57 1.72 30.65
CA GLU A 16 41.52 0.69 30.50
C GLU A 16 40.20 1.30 30.01
N THR A 17 39.82 2.47 30.51
CA THR A 17 38.62 3.16 30.08
C THR A 17 38.69 3.56 28.61
N VAL A 18 39.81 4.09 28.14
CA VAL A 18 40.03 4.46 26.73
C VAL A 18 39.97 3.24 25.81
N ILE A 19 40.62 2.14 26.19
CA ILE A 19 40.52 0.87 25.41
C ILE A 19 39.09 0.34 25.38
N ALA A 20 38.38 0.35 26.52
CA ALA A 20 36.98 -0.13 26.58
C ALA A 20 36.07 0.70 25.70
N ILE A 21 36.21 2.03 25.69
CA ILE A 21 35.43 2.90 24.80
C ILE A 21 35.78 2.64 23.32
N GLY A 22 37.06 2.45 23.00
CA GLY A 22 37.52 2.12 21.64
C GLY A 22 36.94 0.81 21.13
N VAL A 23 36.98 -0.25 21.94
CA VAL A 23 36.37 -1.55 21.62
C VAL A 23 34.86 -1.44 21.47
N LEU A 24 34.20 -0.71 22.38
CA LEU A 24 32.75 -0.47 22.30
C LEU A 24 32.36 0.25 21.01
N ALA A 25 33.12 1.29 20.62
CA ALA A 25 32.86 2.02 19.38
C ALA A 25 32.95 1.13 18.13
N VAL A 26 33.97 0.25 18.07
CA VAL A 26 34.12 -0.72 16.97
C VAL A 26 32.96 -1.71 16.94
N LEU A 27 32.57 -2.24 18.10
CA LEU A 27 31.44 -3.18 18.20
C LEU A 27 30.12 -2.53 17.80
N LEU A 28 29.85 -1.29 18.23
CA LEU A 28 28.64 -0.54 17.83
C LEU A 28 28.63 -0.26 16.33
N THR A 29 29.75 0.10 15.75
CA THR A 29 29.86 0.32 14.29
C THR A 29 29.57 -0.98 13.54
N GLY A 30 30.19 -2.08 13.93
CA GLY A 30 29.94 -3.42 13.35
C GLY A 30 28.47 -3.84 13.47
N PHE A 31 27.86 -3.60 14.63
CA PHE A 31 26.43 -3.86 14.84
C PHE A 31 25.54 -3.05 13.89
N MET A 32 25.79 -1.75 13.75
CA MET A 32 25.00 -0.86 12.87
C MET A 32 25.09 -1.29 11.40
N VAL A 33 26.26 -1.70 10.93
CA VAL A 33 26.47 -2.17 9.55
C VAL A 33 25.60 -3.40 9.21
N VAL A 34 25.39 -4.30 10.18
CA VAL A 34 24.59 -5.51 9.98
C VAL A 34 23.10 -5.26 10.24
N PHE A 35 22.77 -4.47 11.25
CA PHE A 35 21.37 -4.28 11.69
C PHE A 35 20.56 -3.40 10.74
N THR A 36 21.16 -2.39 10.13
CA THR A 36 20.45 -1.49 9.21
C THR A 36 19.85 -2.22 8.02
N PRO A 37 20.62 -3.00 7.23
CA PRO A 37 20.03 -3.73 6.08
C PRO A 37 19.04 -4.81 6.51
N ALA A 38 19.23 -5.43 7.69
CA ALA A 38 18.27 -6.40 8.22
C ALA A 38 16.92 -5.73 8.55
N ALA A 39 16.93 -4.55 9.19
CA ALA A 39 15.72 -3.79 9.50
C ALA A 39 14.98 -3.32 8.22
N GLU A 40 15.72 -2.89 7.20
CA GLU A 40 15.15 -2.54 5.90
C GLU A 40 14.51 -3.75 5.20
N GLY A 41 15.15 -4.91 5.24
CA GLY A 41 14.63 -6.17 4.72
C GLY A 41 13.30 -6.57 5.39
N ILE A 42 13.22 -6.45 6.71
CA ILE A 42 11.98 -6.72 7.47
C ILE A 42 10.87 -5.74 7.07
N ARG A 43 11.16 -4.44 7.00
CA ARG A 43 10.17 -3.43 6.57
C ARG A 43 9.65 -3.71 5.16
N LYS A 44 10.54 -4.05 4.23
CA LYS A 44 10.16 -4.42 2.87
C LYS A 44 9.25 -5.64 2.85
N SER A 45 9.57 -6.68 3.61
CA SER A 45 8.75 -7.90 3.73
C SER A 45 7.35 -7.60 4.28
N ILE A 46 7.25 -6.78 5.32
CA ILE A 46 5.97 -6.35 5.89
C ILE A 46 5.14 -5.58 4.85
N ASN A 47 5.75 -4.66 4.12
CA ASN A 47 5.05 -3.89 3.09
C ASN A 47 4.54 -4.78 1.95
N VAL A 48 5.31 -5.79 1.53
CA VAL A 48 4.87 -6.77 0.51
C VAL A 48 3.71 -7.60 1.01
N GLN A 49 3.76 -8.09 2.25
CA GLN A 49 2.64 -8.85 2.85
C GLN A 49 1.37 -8.01 2.99
N GLN A 50 1.50 -6.74 3.36
CA GLN A 50 0.36 -5.82 3.38
C GLN A 50 -0.20 -5.60 1.97
N ALA A 51 0.65 -5.39 0.97
CA ALA A 51 0.23 -5.22 -0.41
C ALA A 51 -0.51 -6.45 -0.94
N ASP A 52 -0.07 -7.67 -0.62
CA ASP A 52 -0.77 -8.91 -1.01
C ASP A 52 -2.17 -9.01 -0.39
N ARG A 53 -2.31 -8.67 0.89
CA ARG A 53 -3.64 -8.58 1.54
C ARG A 53 -4.52 -7.53 0.86
N MET A 54 -3.95 -6.39 0.49
CA MET A 54 -4.67 -5.31 -0.20
C MET A 54 -5.08 -5.73 -1.62
N ALA A 55 -4.32 -6.61 -2.28
CA ALA A 55 -4.71 -7.17 -3.59
C ALA A 55 -5.98 -8.00 -3.50
N SER A 56 -6.17 -8.76 -2.42
CA SER A 56 -7.43 -9.47 -2.17
C SER A 56 -8.61 -8.51 -1.94
N THR A 57 -8.37 -7.37 -1.30
CA THR A 57 -9.38 -6.32 -1.16
C THR A 57 -9.76 -5.72 -2.51
N LEU A 58 -8.78 -5.52 -3.39
CA LEU A 58 -9.02 -5.06 -4.76
C LEU A 58 -9.90 -6.03 -5.55
N GLU A 59 -9.63 -7.35 -5.44
CA GLU A 59 -10.47 -8.38 -6.06
C GLU A 59 -11.91 -8.33 -5.54
N GLN A 60 -12.08 -8.24 -4.22
CA GLN A 60 -13.41 -8.13 -3.61
C GLN A 60 -14.14 -6.86 -4.05
N GLU A 61 -13.46 -5.74 -4.19
CA GLU A 61 -14.05 -4.48 -4.64
C GLU A 61 -14.53 -4.55 -6.09
N LEU A 62 -13.89 -5.33 -6.94
CA LEU A 62 -14.35 -5.58 -8.33
C LEU A 62 -15.65 -6.36 -8.37
N VAL A 63 -15.90 -7.24 -7.41
CA VAL A 63 -17.16 -8.00 -7.31
C VAL A 63 -18.24 -7.18 -6.61
N THR A 64 -17.85 -6.31 -5.66
CA THR A 64 -18.77 -5.51 -4.85
C THR A 64 -19.02 -4.15 -5.50
N LEU A 65 -20.23 -3.92 -5.97
CA LEU A 65 -20.66 -2.61 -6.48
C LEU A 65 -21.22 -1.77 -5.33
N ARG A 66 -20.38 -0.93 -4.73
CA ARG A 66 -20.77 -0.12 -3.56
C ARG A 66 -21.45 1.18 -3.93
N SER A 67 -21.06 1.77 -5.05
CA SER A 67 -21.57 3.07 -5.50
C SER A 67 -21.48 3.20 -7.02
N GLU A 68 -22.41 3.96 -7.58
CA GLU A 68 -22.35 4.52 -8.92
C GLU A 68 -20.93 5.08 -9.25
N PRO A 69 -20.48 5.03 -10.50
CA PRO A 69 -21.32 4.82 -11.70
C PRO A 69 -21.27 3.41 -12.33
N PHE A 70 -20.70 2.41 -11.65
CA PHE A 70 -20.45 1.12 -12.28
C PHE A 70 -21.63 0.17 -12.13
N THR A 71 -22.01 -0.47 -13.22
CA THR A 71 -23.09 -1.48 -13.26
C THR A 71 -22.58 -2.90 -13.08
N THR A 72 -21.31 -3.15 -13.41
CA THR A 72 -20.66 -4.46 -13.28
C THR A 72 -19.20 -4.31 -12.82
N GLY A 73 -18.63 -5.38 -12.27
CA GLY A 73 -17.19 -5.43 -11.96
C GLY A 73 -16.32 -5.32 -13.21
N PHE A 74 -16.80 -5.80 -14.35
CA PHE A 74 -16.14 -5.66 -15.64
C PHE A 74 -15.97 -4.18 -16.03
N ASN A 75 -17.04 -3.39 -15.91
CA ASN A 75 -17.00 -1.94 -16.21
C ASN A 75 -16.07 -1.19 -15.26
N LYS A 76 -16.02 -1.58 -13.98
CA LYS A 76 -15.03 -1.06 -13.01
C LYS A 76 -13.61 -1.35 -13.48
N ALA A 77 -13.29 -2.60 -13.78
CA ALA A 77 -11.95 -3.00 -14.22
C ALA A 77 -11.53 -2.27 -15.48
N PHE A 78 -12.43 -2.13 -16.46
CA PHE A 78 -12.21 -1.37 -17.68
C PHE A 78 -11.80 0.06 -17.36
N THR A 79 -12.60 0.77 -16.58
CA THR A 79 -12.32 2.17 -16.17
C THR A 79 -11.02 2.30 -15.37
N TRP A 80 -10.71 1.35 -14.49
CA TRP A 80 -9.49 1.40 -13.69
C TRP A 80 -8.22 1.19 -14.54
N ILE A 81 -8.31 0.37 -15.60
CA ILE A 81 -7.21 0.20 -16.55
C ILE A 81 -6.99 1.49 -17.36
N GLU A 82 -8.07 2.11 -17.85
CA GLU A 82 -7.99 3.41 -18.54
C GLU A 82 -7.42 4.51 -17.65
N ASN A 83 -7.76 4.50 -16.36
CA ASN A 83 -7.32 5.51 -15.40
C ASN A 83 -5.84 5.38 -15.01
N LYS A 84 -5.11 4.36 -15.49
CA LYS A 84 -3.69 4.20 -15.18
C LYS A 84 -2.86 5.46 -15.46
N ASN A 85 -3.25 6.28 -16.41
CA ASN A 85 -2.57 7.52 -16.79
C ASN A 85 -3.24 8.79 -16.24
N LYS A 86 -4.29 8.65 -15.42
CA LYS A 86 -5.06 9.77 -14.87
C LYS A 86 -4.80 9.88 -13.37
N ASP A 87 -4.00 10.86 -12.96
CA ASP A 87 -3.69 11.09 -11.55
C ASP A 87 -4.92 11.48 -10.72
N LYS A 88 -5.88 12.18 -11.34
CA LYS A 88 -7.14 12.60 -10.68
C LYS A 88 -8.00 11.42 -10.26
N ASP A 89 -8.02 10.36 -11.07
CA ASP A 89 -8.79 9.15 -10.85
C ASP A 89 -7.91 7.97 -10.39
N ALA A 90 -6.74 8.29 -9.83
CA ALA A 90 -5.82 7.28 -9.32
C ALA A 90 -6.47 6.38 -8.28
N LEU A 91 -6.24 5.08 -8.42
CA LEU A 91 -6.76 4.06 -7.52
C LEU A 91 -5.88 3.95 -6.28
N LEU A 92 -6.48 4.12 -5.10
CA LEU A 92 -5.80 4.04 -3.81
C LEU A 92 -6.36 2.86 -3.01
N VAL A 93 -5.46 2.09 -2.43
CA VAL A 93 -5.79 0.95 -1.57
C VAL A 93 -5.09 1.13 -0.23
N TYR A 94 -5.84 1.01 0.86
CA TYR A 94 -5.37 1.26 2.21
C TYR A 94 -6.27 0.57 3.24
N GLN A 95 -5.91 0.69 4.51
CA GLN A 95 -6.74 0.29 5.64
C GLN A 95 -6.99 1.50 6.54
N TYR A 96 -8.19 1.57 7.12
CA TYR A 96 -8.50 2.60 8.10
C TYR A 96 -9.27 2.02 9.30
N ARG A 97 -9.27 2.76 10.40
CA ARG A 97 -10.05 2.42 11.59
C ARG A 97 -11.50 2.84 11.36
N GLY A 98 -12.40 1.86 11.29
CA GLY A 98 -13.83 2.06 11.08
C GLY A 98 -14.63 1.81 12.34
N SER A 99 -15.70 2.57 12.55
CA SER A 99 -16.66 2.35 13.62
C SER A 99 -17.38 1.01 13.46
N MET A 100 -17.60 0.31 14.55
CA MET A 100 -18.38 -0.94 14.56
C MET A 100 -19.91 -0.68 14.54
N THR A 101 -20.34 0.53 14.85
CA THR A 101 -21.76 0.84 15.07
C THR A 101 -22.34 1.83 14.06
N THR A 102 -21.50 2.62 13.40
CA THR A 102 -21.96 3.67 12.49
C THR A 102 -21.44 3.45 11.09
N LEU A 103 -22.34 3.57 10.11
CA LEU A 103 -22.03 3.47 8.69
C LEU A 103 -22.26 4.83 8.00
N ARG A 104 -21.51 5.09 6.94
CA ARG A 104 -21.72 6.20 6.03
C ARG A 104 -22.79 5.88 4.97
N ASN A 105 -23.13 6.87 4.14
CA ASN A 105 -24.12 6.69 3.06
C ASN A 105 -23.71 5.62 2.05
N ASP A 106 -22.40 5.44 1.81
CA ASP A 106 -21.84 4.39 0.96
C ASP A 106 -21.77 3.01 1.66
N LYS A 107 -22.40 2.89 2.83
CA LYS A 107 -22.46 1.68 3.68
C LYS A 107 -21.08 1.22 4.17
N THR A 108 -20.07 2.07 4.11
CA THR A 108 -18.77 1.80 4.73
C THR A 108 -18.74 2.29 6.19
N PRO A 109 -17.98 1.64 7.08
CA PRO A 109 -17.83 2.10 8.45
C PRO A 109 -17.33 3.53 8.55
N THR A 110 -17.91 4.32 9.45
CA THR A 110 -17.46 5.69 9.69
C THR A 110 -16.04 5.69 10.24
N PRO A 111 -15.10 6.50 9.71
CA PRO A 111 -13.74 6.56 10.20
C PRO A 111 -13.63 7.00 11.67
N VAL A 112 -12.70 6.40 12.40
CA VAL A 112 -12.37 6.74 13.79
C VAL A 112 -10.94 7.30 13.84
N PRO A 113 -10.75 8.63 13.73
CA PRO A 113 -9.43 9.24 13.59
C PRO A 113 -8.61 9.17 14.89
N SER A 114 -9.24 9.31 16.05
CA SER A 114 -8.56 9.20 17.35
C SER A 114 -8.80 7.84 17.98
N VAL A 115 -7.74 7.25 18.55
CA VAL A 115 -7.78 5.94 19.22
C VAL A 115 -7.38 5.99 20.69
N THR A 116 -7.25 7.19 21.27
CA THR A 116 -6.88 7.35 22.68
C THR A 116 -7.93 6.70 23.57
N GLY A 117 -7.53 5.66 24.30
CA GLY A 117 -8.42 4.89 25.18
C GLY A 117 -9.34 3.89 24.47
N LEU A 118 -9.27 3.76 23.15
CA LEU A 118 -10.06 2.80 22.35
C LEU A 118 -9.27 1.51 22.09
N LEU A 119 -9.99 0.38 22.05
CA LEU A 119 -9.41 -0.95 21.84
C LEU A 119 -9.81 -1.51 20.48
N PRO A 120 -8.84 -2.06 19.71
CA PRO A 120 -9.13 -2.74 18.44
C PRO A 120 -10.05 -3.94 18.68
N GLY A 121 -11.02 -4.16 17.78
CA GLY A 121 -11.98 -5.25 17.88
C GLY A 121 -13.12 -5.05 18.89
N LYS A 122 -13.04 -4.01 19.73
CA LYS A 122 -14.09 -3.62 20.67
C LYS A 122 -14.73 -2.29 20.29
N ASP A 123 -13.93 -1.29 20.03
CA ASP A 123 -14.38 0.08 19.77
C ASP A 123 -14.25 0.47 18.30
N TYR A 124 -13.33 -0.17 17.57
CA TYR A 124 -13.14 0.00 16.14
C TYR A 124 -12.62 -1.28 15.46
N VAL A 125 -12.80 -1.38 14.18
CA VAL A 125 -12.26 -2.45 13.31
C VAL A 125 -11.35 -1.86 12.24
N ILE A 126 -10.40 -2.67 11.78
CA ILE A 126 -9.56 -2.32 10.63
C ILE A 126 -10.31 -2.69 9.36
N VAL A 127 -10.63 -1.69 8.56
CA VAL A 127 -11.41 -1.81 7.33
C VAL A 127 -10.48 -1.62 6.13
N PRO A 128 -10.27 -2.66 5.32
CA PRO A 128 -9.58 -2.51 4.05
C PRO A 128 -10.50 -1.78 3.05
N MET A 129 -9.92 -0.86 2.26
CA MET A 129 -10.68 0.01 1.37
C MET A 129 -9.95 0.26 0.06
N VAL A 130 -10.74 0.36 -1.00
CA VAL A 130 -10.32 0.81 -2.33
C VAL A 130 -11.13 2.05 -2.68
N ARG A 131 -10.46 3.15 -3.04
CA ARG A 131 -11.11 4.39 -3.49
C ARG A 131 -10.36 5.02 -4.64
N LEU A 132 -11.10 5.72 -5.48
CA LEU A 132 -10.51 6.65 -6.43
C LEU A 132 -10.12 7.94 -5.71
N ARG A 133 -9.04 8.56 -6.14
CA ARG A 133 -8.61 9.89 -5.63
C ARG A 133 -9.67 10.97 -5.82
N SER A 134 -10.50 10.84 -6.85
CA SER A 134 -11.63 11.74 -7.13
C SER A 134 -12.73 11.72 -6.07
N ASP A 135 -12.85 10.65 -5.26
CA ASP A 135 -13.74 10.61 -4.08
C ASP A 135 -13.09 11.35 -2.89
N ALA A 136 -12.84 12.65 -3.06
CA ALA A 136 -12.01 13.43 -2.14
C ALA A 136 -12.59 13.51 -0.72
N THR A 137 -13.92 13.57 -0.58
CA THR A 137 -14.59 13.72 0.72
C THR A 137 -14.42 12.49 1.59
N ASN A 138 -14.76 11.31 1.06
CA ASN A 138 -14.63 10.06 1.81
C ASN A 138 -13.16 9.69 2.00
N LEU A 139 -12.32 9.91 0.98
CA LEU A 139 -10.89 9.66 1.04
C LEU A 139 -10.22 10.47 2.15
N LYS A 140 -10.52 11.78 2.27
CA LYS A 140 -9.96 12.63 3.32
C LYS A 140 -10.30 12.07 4.71
N ALA A 141 -11.55 11.74 4.95
CA ALA A 141 -11.98 11.19 6.23
C ALA A 141 -11.32 9.84 6.55
N ASP A 142 -11.16 8.97 5.54
CA ASP A 142 -10.47 7.68 5.70
C ASP A 142 -8.99 7.87 6.06
N LEU A 143 -8.32 8.82 5.41
CA LEU A 143 -6.90 9.10 5.63
C LEU A 143 -6.58 9.65 7.02
N GLU A 144 -7.53 10.35 7.66
CA GLU A 144 -7.40 10.78 9.06
C GLU A 144 -7.41 9.60 10.04
N ALA A 145 -7.99 8.47 9.63
CA ALA A 145 -8.06 7.24 10.41
C ALA A 145 -7.19 6.11 9.86
N VAL A 146 -6.30 6.39 8.90
CA VAL A 146 -5.54 5.36 8.18
C VAL A 146 -4.59 4.59 9.09
N GLU A 147 -4.53 3.26 8.87
CA GLU A 147 -3.58 2.34 9.49
C GLU A 147 -2.65 1.74 8.44
N GLY A 148 -1.36 1.64 8.76
CA GLY A 148 -0.36 1.12 7.82
C GLY A 148 -0.05 2.04 6.66
N GLY A 149 0.23 1.46 5.49
CA GLY A 149 0.58 2.17 4.26
C GLY A 149 -0.63 2.51 3.39
N VAL A 150 -0.47 3.53 2.55
CA VAL A 150 -1.39 3.82 1.43
C VAL A 150 -0.70 3.42 0.14
N TYR A 151 -1.38 2.63 -0.67
CA TYR A 151 -0.86 2.11 -1.92
C TYR A 151 -1.57 2.76 -3.10
N LEU A 152 -0.79 3.33 -4.00
CA LEU A 152 -1.24 3.67 -5.34
C LEU A 152 -1.25 2.38 -6.17
N VAL A 153 -2.39 2.08 -6.81
CA VAL A 153 -2.50 0.92 -7.70
C VAL A 153 -2.63 1.38 -9.14
N LYS A 154 -1.80 0.81 -10.01
CA LYS A 154 -1.86 1.02 -11.45
C LYS A 154 -2.24 -0.27 -12.13
N CYS A 155 -3.40 -0.28 -12.81
CA CYS A 155 -3.88 -1.42 -13.56
C CYS A 155 -3.45 -1.32 -15.02
N THR A 156 -2.96 -2.42 -15.60
CA THR A 156 -2.59 -2.51 -17.04
C THR A 156 -3.15 -3.79 -17.60
N GLN A 157 -3.87 -3.70 -18.72
CA GLN A 157 -4.35 -4.89 -19.40
C GLN A 157 -3.20 -5.84 -19.72
N LEU A 158 -3.45 -7.13 -19.57
CA LEU A 158 -2.57 -8.19 -20.04
C LEU A 158 -3.08 -8.66 -21.42
N VAL A 159 -2.16 -8.71 -22.37
CA VAL A 159 -2.44 -9.14 -23.75
C VAL A 159 -1.57 -10.35 -24.11
N PHE A 160 -2.05 -11.16 -25.04
CA PHE A 160 -1.25 -12.26 -25.55
C PHE A 160 -0.24 -11.76 -26.59
N ASN A 161 1.01 -12.06 -26.36
CA ASN A 161 2.08 -11.87 -27.33
C ASN A 161 2.93 -13.14 -27.39
N SER A 162 2.98 -13.78 -28.55
CA SER A 162 3.75 -15.02 -28.76
C SER A 162 3.48 -16.11 -27.69
N SER A 163 2.19 -16.34 -27.41
CA SER A 163 1.70 -17.32 -26.40
C SER A 163 2.03 -16.99 -24.94
N GLN A 164 2.47 -15.77 -24.65
CA GLN A 164 2.71 -15.30 -23.28
C GLN A 164 1.81 -14.11 -22.96
N LEU A 165 1.34 -14.02 -21.70
CA LEU A 165 0.66 -12.85 -21.19
C LEU A 165 1.70 -11.79 -20.82
N VAL A 166 1.63 -10.65 -21.52
CA VAL A 166 2.49 -9.50 -21.28
C VAL A 166 1.67 -8.26 -20.97
N ALA A 167 2.25 -7.29 -20.28
CA ALA A 167 1.59 -6.01 -20.01
C ALA A 167 1.40 -5.24 -21.32
N GLY A 168 0.16 -4.84 -21.57
CA GLY A 168 -0.21 -3.98 -22.69
C GLY A 168 0.24 -2.52 -22.50
N THR A 169 -0.33 -1.62 -23.30
CA THR A 169 -0.05 -0.19 -23.17
C THR A 169 -0.83 0.42 -22.01
N ALA A 170 -0.15 1.18 -21.19
CA ALA A 170 -0.76 1.88 -20.05
C ALA A 170 -1.94 2.78 -20.46
N GLY A 171 -3.07 2.63 -19.80
CA GLY A 171 -4.28 3.41 -20.05
C GLY A 171 -4.99 3.10 -21.37
N LYS A 172 -4.65 1.99 -22.00
CA LYS A 172 -5.32 1.50 -23.22
C LYS A 172 -5.84 0.09 -22.98
N ILE A 173 -7.01 -0.16 -23.55
CA ILE A 173 -7.61 -1.49 -23.61
C ILE A 173 -7.77 -1.84 -25.09
N VAL A 174 -7.25 -2.99 -25.47
CA VAL A 174 -7.30 -3.49 -26.83
C VAL A 174 -7.91 -4.88 -26.85
N ASP A 175 -8.54 -5.21 -27.93
CA ASP A 175 -8.92 -6.60 -28.22
C ASP A 175 -7.63 -7.46 -28.23
N PRO A 176 -7.55 -8.49 -27.38
CA PRO A 176 -6.34 -9.31 -27.27
C PRO A 176 -6.02 -10.10 -28.56
N ILE A 177 -6.96 -10.24 -29.48
CA ILE A 177 -6.79 -10.98 -30.74
C ILE A 177 -6.43 -10.03 -31.89
N SER A 178 -7.25 -8.98 -32.10
CA SER A 178 -7.07 -8.06 -33.25
C SER A 178 -6.20 -6.85 -32.96
N ALA A 179 -5.83 -6.63 -31.68
CA ALA A 179 -5.14 -5.45 -31.17
C ALA A 179 -5.89 -4.12 -31.43
N THR A 180 -7.18 -4.18 -31.80
CA THR A 180 -8.03 -3.01 -31.99
C THR A 180 -8.36 -2.38 -30.65
N MET A 181 -8.26 -1.06 -30.54
CA MET A 181 -8.54 -0.32 -29.31
C MET A 181 -10.04 -0.36 -29.01
N SER A 182 -10.40 -0.74 -27.78
CA SER A 182 -11.76 -0.64 -27.25
C SER A 182 -11.88 0.65 -26.43
N THR A 183 -12.88 1.47 -26.72
CA THR A 183 -13.12 2.76 -26.07
C THR A 183 -14.16 2.70 -24.99
N THR A 184 -15.03 1.69 -25.01
CA THR A 184 -16.05 1.44 -24.02
C THR A 184 -16.04 -0.03 -23.58
N PRO A 185 -16.58 -0.37 -22.41
CA PRO A 185 -16.70 -1.76 -21.99
C PRO A 185 -17.48 -2.63 -22.97
N ASP A 186 -18.46 -2.03 -23.69
CA ASP A 186 -19.32 -2.77 -24.62
C ASP A 186 -18.61 -3.06 -25.95
N ASP A 187 -17.62 -2.24 -26.34
CA ASP A 187 -16.80 -2.46 -27.53
C ASP A 187 -15.75 -3.57 -27.35
N TYR A 188 -15.51 -3.97 -26.11
CA TYR A 188 -14.52 -5.01 -25.83
C TYR A 188 -15.10 -6.39 -26.13
N PRO A 189 -14.51 -7.16 -27.08
CA PRO A 189 -15.14 -8.36 -27.61
C PRO A 189 -15.10 -9.56 -26.66
N GLU A 190 -14.14 -9.62 -25.75
CA GLU A 190 -13.91 -10.77 -24.92
C GLU A 190 -14.75 -10.75 -23.62
N ALA A 191 -15.12 -11.95 -23.14
CA ALA A 191 -15.88 -12.11 -21.89
C ALA A 191 -15.04 -11.85 -20.63
N VAL A 192 -13.73 -11.80 -20.75
CA VAL A 192 -12.80 -11.65 -19.62
C VAL A 192 -11.76 -10.59 -19.95
N ILE A 193 -11.55 -9.67 -19.03
CA ILE A 193 -10.43 -8.74 -19.09
C ILE A 193 -9.39 -9.14 -18.04
N ALA A 194 -8.20 -9.53 -18.51
CA ALA A 194 -7.06 -9.83 -17.66
C ALA A 194 -6.19 -8.59 -17.52
N PHE A 195 -5.71 -8.29 -16.30
CA PHE A 195 -4.84 -7.14 -16.06
C PHE A 195 -3.86 -7.38 -14.91
N ALA A 196 -2.74 -6.69 -14.96
CA ALA A 196 -1.79 -6.61 -13.86
C ALA A 196 -2.13 -5.40 -12.98
N ALA A 197 -2.23 -5.62 -11.67
CA ALA A 197 -2.33 -4.59 -10.66
C ALA A 197 -0.97 -4.39 -9.99
N GLU A 198 -0.36 -3.23 -10.20
CA GLU A 198 0.95 -2.83 -9.68
C GLU A 198 0.76 -1.97 -8.43
N PHE A 199 1.22 -2.44 -7.29
CA PHE A 199 1.10 -1.74 -6.00
C PHE A 199 2.36 -0.93 -5.70
N HIS A 200 2.19 0.37 -5.49
CA HIS A 200 3.27 1.31 -5.17
C HIS A 200 3.00 1.97 -3.83
N LEU A 201 3.87 1.76 -2.85
CA LEU A 201 3.75 2.43 -1.54
C LEU A 201 3.97 3.94 -1.69
N LEU A 202 3.02 4.73 -1.17
CA LEU A 202 3.17 6.17 -1.14
C LEU A 202 4.09 6.62 0.00
N PRO A 203 4.90 7.68 -0.21
CA PRO A 203 5.84 8.17 0.80
C PRO A 203 5.14 8.86 1.98
N ALA A 204 3.92 9.36 1.77
CA ALA A 204 3.10 9.97 2.80
C ALA A 204 1.62 9.57 2.64
N LYS A 205 0.93 9.50 3.77
CA LYS A 205 -0.46 9.05 3.87
C LYS A 205 -1.43 10.17 4.29
N THR A 206 -0.96 11.41 4.31
CA THR A 206 -1.79 12.56 4.68
C THR A 206 -2.70 12.98 3.54
N SER A 207 -3.89 13.47 3.88
CA SER A 207 -4.85 14.01 2.90
C SER A 207 -4.24 15.11 2.04
N ASP A 208 -3.44 16.01 2.65
CA ASP A 208 -2.80 17.12 1.95
C ASP A 208 -1.78 16.65 0.91
N TYR A 209 -0.99 15.60 1.22
CA TYR A 209 -0.08 15.01 0.25
C TYR A 209 -0.85 14.38 -0.93
N ILE A 210 -1.88 13.60 -0.65
CA ILE A 210 -2.65 12.89 -1.67
C ILE A 210 -3.46 13.86 -2.53
N ALA A 211 -3.99 14.95 -1.98
CA ALA A 211 -4.67 16.00 -2.73
C ALA A 211 -3.71 16.90 -3.52
N GLY A 212 -2.46 17.00 -3.09
CA GLY A 212 -1.47 17.97 -3.57
C GLY A 212 -0.68 17.56 -4.82
N THR A 213 0.19 18.47 -5.25
CA THR A 213 1.11 18.29 -6.39
C THR A 213 2.18 17.24 -6.15
N GLY A 214 2.52 16.96 -4.90
CA GLY A 214 3.46 15.90 -4.52
C GLY A 214 2.99 14.51 -4.94
N PHE A 215 1.69 14.24 -4.82
CA PHE A 215 1.08 13.01 -5.33
C PHE A 215 1.16 12.94 -6.86
N THR A 216 0.78 14.00 -7.58
CA THR A 216 0.84 14.05 -9.05
C THR A 216 2.25 13.81 -9.58
N ALA A 217 3.26 14.44 -8.97
CA ALA A 217 4.66 14.21 -9.31
C ALA A 217 5.06 12.74 -9.10
N LYS A 218 4.67 12.15 -7.96
CA LYS A 218 4.94 10.74 -7.66
C LYS A 218 4.20 9.81 -8.62
N PHE A 219 2.92 10.07 -8.91
CA PHE A 219 2.11 9.29 -9.83
C PHE A 219 2.77 9.15 -11.21
N ASN A 220 3.33 10.23 -11.73
CA ASN A 220 3.98 10.26 -13.05
C ASN A 220 5.36 9.58 -13.06
N THR A 221 6.07 9.59 -11.92
CA THR A 221 7.47 9.12 -11.84
C THR A 221 7.62 7.71 -11.29
N VAL A 222 6.59 7.17 -10.62
CA VAL A 222 6.68 5.84 -10.00
C VAL A 222 6.80 4.75 -11.07
N LYS A 223 7.87 3.94 -10.97
CA LYS A 223 8.16 2.86 -11.93
C LYS A 223 8.25 1.48 -11.31
N ASN A 224 8.76 1.39 -10.08
CA ASN A 224 9.02 0.11 -9.43
C ASN A 224 7.90 -0.20 -8.43
N PRO A 225 7.00 -1.15 -8.75
CA PRO A 225 6.01 -1.62 -7.79
C PRO A 225 6.69 -2.43 -6.67
N ILE A 226 6.14 -2.38 -5.47
CA ILE A 226 6.56 -3.25 -4.39
C ILE A 226 5.95 -4.65 -4.51
N PHE A 227 4.81 -4.74 -5.19
CA PHE A 227 4.06 -5.96 -5.41
C PHE A 227 3.24 -5.86 -6.70
N VAL A 228 3.12 -6.96 -7.44
CA VAL A 228 2.30 -7.06 -8.66
C VAL A 228 1.43 -8.31 -8.55
N ARG A 229 0.16 -8.18 -8.88
CA ARG A 229 -0.77 -9.31 -8.96
C ARG A 229 -1.55 -9.28 -10.27
N ASN A 230 -1.59 -10.42 -10.95
CA ASN A 230 -2.42 -10.58 -12.12
C ASN A 230 -3.84 -10.94 -11.69
N LEU A 231 -4.79 -10.20 -12.20
CA LEU A 231 -6.21 -10.33 -11.92
C LEU A 231 -6.99 -10.53 -13.22
N ALA A 232 -8.16 -11.11 -13.10
CA ALA A 232 -9.08 -11.25 -14.22
C ALA A 232 -10.51 -10.98 -13.76
N VAL A 233 -11.26 -10.22 -14.54
CA VAL A 233 -12.67 -9.93 -14.28
C VAL A 233 -13.50 -10.37 -15.47
N ARG A 234 -14.55 -11.11 -15.16
CA ARG A 234 -15.52 -11.60 -16.15
C ARG A 234 -16.68 -10.61 -16.27
N ARG A 235 -17.20 -10.50 -17.51
CA ARG A 235 -18.44 -9.78 -17.81
C ARG A 235 -19.64 -10.46 -17.17
#